data_8a770f66e9bda2246196d5e2151f2182
#
_entry.id   8a770f66e9bda2246196d5e2151f2182
#
_cell.length_a   1.000
_cell.length_b   1.000
_cell.length_c   1.000
_cell.angle_alpha   90.00
_cell.angle_beta   90.00
_cell.angle_gamma   90.00
#
_symmetry.space_group_name_H-M   'P 1'
#
loop_
_entity.id
_entity.type
_entity.pdbx_description
1 polymer ?
#
loop_
_entity_poly.entity_id
_entity_poly.type
_entity_poly.pdbx_seq_one_letter_code
_entity_poly.pdbx_strand_id
1 'polypeptide(L)'
;MNKLNIGIDLGGTKIESVVLDEDSNILFRQRIFTESQKGPEHVLNQIHDIYLQALNSIGDKEHSLGIGTPGSISKSTGLLRNSTISCQNGLPLQDLIKNKLNHSFVIENDANCFALAEALIGAGKNYDLVFGVIMGTGCGGGFIYNGKLRTGPQRLAGEWGHSVINPNGPECFCGKNGCV
;
A
#
# COMPACT_ATOMS: atom_id res chain seq x y z
N MET A 1 2.10 23.25 15.80
CA MET A 1 0.94 22.94 14.91
C MET A 1 0.85 21.45 14.84
N ASN A 2 -0.28 20.88 15.18
CA ASN A 2 -0.47 19.42 15.17
C ASN A 2 -0.43 18.92 13.72
N LYS A 3 0.55 18.11 13.39
CA LYS A 3 0.73 17.56 12.05
C LYS A 3 -0.22 16.40 11.83
N LEU A 4 -1.12 16.52 10.88
CA LEU A 4 -2.04 15.45 10.52
C LEU A 4 -1.40 14.48 9.51
N ASN A 5 -1.88 13.25 9.49
CA ASN A 5 -1.42 12.23 8.57
C ASN A 5 -2.62 11.69 7.79
N ILE A 6 -2.57 11.80 6.46
CA ILE A 6 -3.55 11.17 5.56
C ILE A 6 -2.95 9.86 5.05
N GLY A 7 -3.67 8.77 5.24
CA GLY A 7 -3.37 7.47 4.66
C GLY A 7 -4.40 7.09 3.62
N ILE A 8 -3.95 6.57 2.47
CA ILE A 8 -4.82 5.98 1.44
C ILE A 8 -4.40 4.52 1.24
N ASP A 9 -5.34 3.60 1.43
CA ASP A 9 -5.20 2.19 1.09
C ASP A 9 -5.86 1.94 -0.27
N LEU A 10 -5.05 1.75 -1.30
CA LEU A 10 -5.48 1.47 -2.66
C LEU A 10 -5.64 -0.04 -2.85
N GLY A 11 -6.81 -0.57 -2.60
CA GLY A 11 -7.12 -1.98 -2.82
C GLY A 11 -7.76 -2.27 -4.18
N GLY A 12 -7.75 -3.53 -4.59
CA GLY A 12 -8.31 -3.96 -5.89
C GLY A 12 -9.83 -3.76 -6.01
N THR A 13 -10.56 -3.80 -4.90
CA THR A 13 -12.01 -3.65 -4.84
C THR A 13 -12.45 -2.31 -4.28
N LYS A 14 -11.74 -1.82 -3.28
CA LYS A 14 -12.07 -0.60 -2.52
C LYS A 14 -10.81 0.22 -2.29
N ILE A 15 -11.00 1.54 -2.25
CA ILE A 15 -10.00 2.51 -1.80
C ILE A 15 -10.52 3.08 -0.49
N GLU A 16 -9.65 3.12 0.52
CA GLU A 16 -9.98 3.70 1.83
C GLU A 16 -9.03 4.84 2.15
N SER A 17 -9.54 5.93 2.70
CA SER A 17 -8.74 7.02 3.25
C SER A 17 -9.03 7.20 4.72
N VAL A 18 -7.97 7.48 5.48
CA VAL A 18 -8.05 7.85 6.89
C VAL A 18 -7.27 9.13 7.13
N VAL A 19 -7.72 9.93 8.08
CA VAL A 19 -6.96 11.04 8.66
C VAL A 19 -6.68 10.72 10.10
N LEU A 20 -5.40 10.79 10.48
CA LEU A 20 -4.93 10.53 11.83
C LEU A 20 -4.33 11.82 12.43
N ASP A 21 -4.55 12.01 13.74
CA ASP A 21 -3.79 12.98 14.53
C ASP A 21 -2.41 12.44 14.96
N GLU A 22 -1.69 13.21 15.77
CA GLU A 22 -0.35 12.86 16.27
C GLU A 22 -0.37 11.62 17.18
N ASP A 23 -1.48 11.36 17.85
CA ASP A 23 -1.69 10.21 18.74
C ASP A 23 -2.26 8.99 18.00
N SER A 24 -2.35 9.07 16.64
CA SER A 24 -2.93 8.03 15.80
C SER A 24 -4.44 7.81 16.00
N ASN A 25 -5.16 8.78 16.56
CA ASN A 25 -6.61 8.73 16.59
C ASN A 25 -7.19 9.03 15.21
N ILE A 26 -8.22 8.28 14.83
CA ILE A 26 -8.90 8.46 13.55
C ILE A 26 -9.84 9.67 13.65
N LEU A 27 -9.56 10.72 12.88
CA LEU A 27 -10.39 11.92 12.77
C LEU A 27 -11.39 11.83 11.62
N PHE A 28 -11.02 11.13 10.55
CA PHE A 28 -11.86 10.90 9.37
C PHE A 28 -11.56 9.54 8.79
N ARG A 29 -12.57 8.88 8.25
CA ARG A 29 -12.44 7.62 7.51
C ARG A 29 -13.51 7.54 6.46
N GLN A 30 -13.10 7.25 5.23
CA GLN A 30 -14.00 7.08 4.09
C GLN A 30 -13.53 5.93 3.21
N ARG A 31 -14.49 5.24 2.59
CA ARG A 31 -14.23 4.12 1.70
C ARG A 31 -15.13 4.23 0.47
N ILE A 32 -14.53 4.03 -0.70
CA ILE A 32 -15.21 4.02 -2.00
C ILE A 32 -14.82 2.76 -2.78
N PHE A 33 -15.55 2.45 -3.86
CA PHE A 33 -15.17 1.35 -4.75
C PHE A 33 -14.03 1.77 -5.68
N THR A 34 -13.09 0.86 -5.95
CA THR A 34 -11.97 1.09 -6.88
C THR A 34 -12.46 1.07 -8.33
N GLU A 35 -13.36 0.14 -8.65
CA GLU A 35 -13.93 -0.07 -10.00
C GLU A 35 -12.84 -0.18 -11.09
N SER A 36 -11.78 -0.95 -10.81
CA SER A 36 -10.58 -1.06 -11.65
C SER A 36 -10.83 -1.52 -13.07
N GLN A 37 -11.96 -2.18 -13.33
CA GLN A 37 -12.43 -2.58 -14.67
C GLN A 37 -12.72 -1.38 -15.59
N LYS A 38 -12.91 -0.18 -15.04
CA LYS A 38 -13.10 1.06 -15.81
C LYS A 38 -11.77 1.68 -16.30
N GLY A 39 -10.66 1.04 -15.97
CA GLY A 39 -9.33 1.42 -16.45
C GLY A 39 -8.52 2.31 -15.49
N PRO A 40 -7.25 2.54 -15.83
CA PRO A 40 -6.30 3.19 -14.91
C PRO A 40 -6.64 4.66 -14.62
N GLU A 41 -7.16 5.40 -15.60
CA GLU A 41 -7.56 6.80 -15.40
C GLU A 41 -8.70 6.93 -14.39
N HIS A 42 -9.68 6.00 -14.44
CA HIS A 42 -10.75 5.97 -13.45
C HIS A 42 -10.21 5.73 -12.05
N VAL A 43 -9.28 4.80 -11.87
CA VAL A 43 -8.65 4.54 -10.56
C VAL A 43 -7.89 5.78 -10.05
N LEU A 44 -7.19 6.50 -10.92
CA LEU A 44 -6.53 7.76 -10.55
C LEU A 44 -7.54 8.83 -10.11
N ASN A 45 -8.68 8.92 -10.77
CA ASN A 45 -9.75 9.83 -10.36
C ASN A 45 -10.32 9.45 -8.99
N GLN A 46 -10.54 8.17 -8.72
CA GLN A 46 -11.00 7.68 -7.41
C GLN A 46 -9.99 7.99 -6.29
N ILE A 47 -8.68 7.85 -6.55
CA ILE A 47 -7.62 8.26 -5.59
C ILE A 47 -7.70 9.76 -5.31
N HIS A 48 -7.86 10.56 -6.35
CA HIS A 48 -7.99 12.02 -6.22
C HIS A 48 -9.24 12.40 -5.42
N ASP A 49 -10.39 11.81 -5.74
CA ASP A 49 -11.67 12.13 -5.12
C ASP A 49 -11.67 11.80 -3.62
N ILE A 50 -11.12 10.62 -3.25
CA ILE A 50 -11.05 10.23 -1.83
C ILE A 50 -10.02 11.09 -1.06
N TYR A 51 -8.96 11.54 -1.72
CA TYR A 51 -8.01 12.49 -1.15
C TYR A 51 -8.66 13.86 -0.91
N LEU A 52 -9.45 14.37 -1.86
CA LEU A 52 -10.20 15.62 -1.68
C LEU A 52 -11.20 15.54 -0.52
N GLN A 53 -11.86 14.40 -0.33
CA GLN A 53 -12.75 14.19 0.82
C GLN A 53 -11.98 14.26 2.14
N ALA A 54 -10.77 13.66 2.20
CA ALA A 54 -9.92 13.76 3.38
C ALA A 54 -9.46 15.21 3.62
N LEU A 55 -9.05 15.94 2.58
CA LEU A 55 -8.68 17.36 2.68
C LEU A 55 -9.83 18.23 3.19
N ASN A 56 -11.04 18.02 2.69
CA ASN A 56 -12.22 18.75 3.15
C ASN A 56 -12.50 18.56 4.65
N SER A 57 -12.12 17.40 5.20
CA SER A 57 -12.30 17.10 6.64
C SER A 57 -11.31 17.84 7.55
N ILE A 58 -10.17 18.28 7.00
CA ILE A 58 -9.10 18.92 7.78
C ILE A 58 -8.92 20.40 7.47
N GLY A 59 -9.53 20.91 6.39
CA GLY A 59 -9.34 22.28 5.91
C GLY A 59 -7.88 22.54 5.51
N ASP A 60 -7.39 23.75 5.80
CA ASP A 60 -6.05 24.21 5.42
C ASP A 60 -4.92 23.72 6.34
N LYS A 61 -5.14 22.65 7.12
CA LYS A 61 -4.13 22.13 8.02
C LYS A 61 -3.01 21.39 7.27
N GLU A 62 -1.78 21.61 7.72
CA GLU A 62 -0.62 20.85 7.22
C GLU A 62 -0.79 19.34 7.48
N HIS A 63 -0.44 18.54 6.49
CA HIS A 63 -0.53 17.10 6.57
C HIS A 63 0.60 16.41 5.79
N SER A 64 0.87 15.17 6.16
CA SER A 64 1.62 14.22 5.32
C SER A 64 0.65 13.30 4.60
N LEU A 65 1.06 12.73 3.45
CA LEU A 65 0.29 11.76 2.69
C LEU A 65 1.09 10.48 2.47
N GLY A 66 0.49 9.34 2.83
CA GLY A 66 0.99 8.01 2.54
C GLY A 66 -0.03 7.19 1.74
N ILE A 67 0.45 6.40 0.79
CA ILE A 67 -0.41 5.54 -0.05
C ILE A 67 0.12 4.11 0.01
N GLY A 68 -0.73 3.18 0.46
CA GLY A 68 -0.52 1.75 0.35
C GLY A 68 -1.12 1.24 -0.97
N THR A 69 -0.41 0.37 -1.68
CA THR A 69 -0.88 -0.22 -2.95
C THR A 69 -0.47 -1.68 -3.08
N PRO A 70 -1.29 -2.55 -3.68
CA PRO A 70 -0.84 -3.89 -4.02
C PRO A 70 0.31 -3.83 -5.04
N GLY A 71 1.21 -4.81 -4.96
CA GLY A 71 2.39 -4.88 -5.81
C GLY A 71 3.55 -4.01 -5.35
N SER A 72 4.49 -3.74 -6.23
CA SER A 72 5.68 -2.97 -5.91
C SER A 72 6.16 -2.12 -7.07
N ILE A 73 6.73 -0.94 -6.77
CA ILE A 73 7.34 -0.10 -7.79
C ILE A 73 8.79 -0.56 -8.00
N SER A 74 9.10 -0.92 -9.24
CA SER A 74 10.44 -1.35 -9.64
C SER A 74 11.44 -0.22 -9.51
N LYS A 75 12.55 -0.47 -8.81
CA LYS A 75 13.64 0.53 -8.69
C LYS A 75 14.31 0.86 -10.02
N SER A 76 14.36 -0.09 -10.95
CA SER A 76 15.06 0.07 -12.23
C SER A 76 14.23 0.78 -13.28
N THR A 77 12.90 0.62 -13.26
CA THR A 77 12.02 1.17 -14.29
C THR A 77 11.05 2.23 -13.80
N GLY A 78 10.81 2.34 -12.48
CA GLY A 78 9.78 3.20 -11.90
C GLY A 78 8.35 2.70 -12.11
N LEU A 79 8.16 1.53 -12.76
CA LEU A 79 6.85 1.01 -13.09
C LEU A 79 6.29 0.11 -12.00
N LEU A 80 4.97 0.15 -11.81
CA LEU A 80 4.25 -0.77 -10.93
C LEU A 80 4.25 -2.18 -11.51
N ARG A 81 4.45 -3.19 -10.68
CA ARG A 81 4.43 -4.60 -11.03
C ARG A 81 3.76 -5.46 -9.96
N ASN A 82 3.25 -6.62 -10.36
CA ASN A 82 2.63 -7.62 -9.48
C ASN A 82 1.45 -7.06 -8.66
N SER A 83 0.78 -6.03 -9.18
CA SER A 83 -0.43 -5.49 -8.56
C SER A 83 -1.64 -6.34 -8.93
N THR A 84 -2.52 -6.58 -7.97
CA THR A 84 -3.85 -7.16 -8.19
C THR A 84 -4.77 -6.21 -8.95
N ILE A 85 -4.43 -4.93 -9.02
CA ILE A 85 -5.10 -3.94 -9.89
C ILE A 85 -4.43 -4.01 -11.26
N SER A 86 -4.84 -4.99 -12.06
CA SER A 86 -4.16 -5.37 -13.30
C SER A 86 -3.98 -4.22 -14.29
N CYS A 87 -4.95 -3.31 -14.38
CA CYS A 87 -4.90 -2.16 -15.29
C CYS A 87 -3.80 -1.14 -14.96
N GLN A 88 -3.17 -1.22 -13.79
CA GLN A 88 -2.09 -0.34 -13.37
C GLN A 88 -0.70 -0.95 -13.56
N ASN A 89 -0.58 -2.26 -13.80
CA ASN A 89 0.71 -2.91 -14.02
C ASN A 89 1.40 -2.34 -15.27
N GLY A 90 2.70 -2.07 -15.14
CA GLY A 90 3.50 -1.47 -16.21
C GLY A 90 3.35 0.05 -16.34
N LEU A 91 2.58 0.71 -15.46
CA LEU A 91 2.44 2.16 -15.44
C LEU A 91 3.38 2.81 -14.43
N PRO A 92 3.82 4.05 -14.67
CA PRO A 92 4.57 4.87 -13.71
C PRO A 92 3.62 5.45 -12.65
N LEU A 93 3.01 4.58 -11.83
CA LEU A 93 1.92 4.93 -10.93
C LEU A 93 2.26 6.08 -10.00
N GLN A 94 3.49 6.12 -9.46
CA GLN A 94 3.92 7.19 -8.57
C GLN A 94 3.90 8.56 -9.25
N ASP A 95 4.36 8.64 -10.50
CA ASP A 95 4.37 9.89 -11.25
C ASP A 95 2.95 10.33 -11.64
N LEU A 96 2.11 9.37 -12.04
CA LEU A 96 0.72 9.63 -12.38
C LEU A 96 -0.05 10.19 -11.18
N ILE A 97 0.09 9.58 -9.99
CA ILE A 97 -0.53 10.07 -8.76
C ILE A 97 0.04 11.45 -8.39
N LYS A 98 1.37 11.64 -8.47
CA LYS A 98 2.01 12.92 -8.16
C LYS A 98 1.45 14.06 -9.02
N ASN A 99 1.32 13.82 -10.32
CA ASN A 99 0.75 14.81 -11.24
C ASN A 99 -0.73 15.09 -10.95
N LYS A 100 -1.48 14.05 -10.55
CA LYS A 100 -2.91 14.17 -10.27
C LYS A 100 -3.21 14.91 -8.98
N LEU A 101 -2.46 14.61 -7.90
CA LEU A 101 -2.72 15.19 -6.57
C LEU A 101 -2.00 16.53 -6.37
N ASN A 102 -0.96 16.82 -7.14
CA ASN A 102 -0.08 17.98 -6.97
C ASN A 102 0.41 18.14 -5.51
N HIS A 103 0.65 17.02 -4.83
CA HIS A 103 1.11 16.95 -3.44
C HIS A 103 2.23 15.92 -3.30
N SER A 104 3.12 16.11 -2.33
CA SER A 104 4.16 15.15 -2.02
C SER A 104 3.58 14.00 -1.19
N PHE A 105 3.96 12.76 -1.50
CA PHE A 105 3.53 11.58 -0.77
C PHE A 105 4.60 10.48 -0.78
N VAL A 106 4.41 9.51 0.10
CA VAL A 106 5.16 8.25 0.10
C VAL A 106 4.22 7.16 -0.40
N ILE A 107 4.71 6.26 -1.26
CA ILE A 107 3.97 5.09 -1.72
C ILE A 107 4.74 3.82 -1.36
N GLU A 108 4.04 2.82 -0.82
CA GLU A 108 4.63 1.55 -0.46
C GLU A 108 3.61 0.41 -0.67
N ASN A 109 4.10 -0.83 -0.67
CA ASN A 109 3.24 -2.01 -0.73
C ASN A 109 2.33 -2.09 0.51
N ASP A 110 1.08 -2.55 0.31
CA ASP A 110 0.04 -2.64 1.35
C ASP A 110 0.45 -3.54 2.53
N ALA A 111 1.03 -4.72 2.28
CA ALA A 111 1.51 -5.61 3.33
C ALA A 111 2.70 -5.02 4.11
N ASN A 112 3.55 -4.25 3.44
CA ASN A 112 4.64 -3.50 4.07
C ASN A 112 4.08 -2.38 4.98
N CYS A 113 3.05 -1.66 4.52
CA CYS A 113 2.36 -0.65 5.34
C CYS A 113 1.74 -1.27 6.59
N PHE A 114 1.06 -2.41 6.45
CA PHE A 114 0.49 -3.17 7.57
C PHE A 114 1.58 -3.56 8.58
N ALA A 115 2.66 -4.23 8.10
CA ALA A 115 3.73 -4.67 8.99
C ALA A 115 4.41 -3.52 9.72
N LEU A 116 4.58 -2.37 9.05
CA LEU A 116 5.15 -1.17 9.65
C LEU A 116 4.23 -0.58 10.73
N ALA A 117 2.93 -0.52 10.49
CA ALA A 117 1.95 -0.06 11.46
C ALA A 117 1.95 -0.96 12.71
N GLU A 118 1.94 -2.28 12.54
CA GLU A 118 2.01 -3.24 13.65
C GLU A 118 3.32 -3.11 14.45
N ALA A 119 4.44 -2.85 13.79
CA ALA A 119 5.72 -2.67 14.45
C ALA A 119 5.84 -1.36 15.21
N LEU A 120 5.19 -0.29 14.76
CA LEU A 120 5.32 1.04 15.38
C LEU A 120 4.27 1.30 16.46
N ILE A 121 3.02 0.90 16.23
CA ILE A 121 1.87 1.24 17.09
C ILE A 121 0.97 0.04 17.42
N GLY A 122 1.20 -1.13 16.82
CA GLY A 122 0.41 -2.34 17.02
C GLY A 122 1.08 -3.40 17.90
N ALA A 123 0.78 -4.66 17.61
CA ALA A 123 1.24 -5.82 18.40
C ALA A 123 2.75 -6.01 18.41
N GLY A 124 3.46 -5.49 17.40
CA GLY A 124 4.91 -5.57 17.26
C GLY A 124 5.70 -4.44 17.94
N LYS A 125 5.06 -3.48 18.60
CA LYS A 125 5.66 -2.23 19.09
C LYS A 125 6.92 -2.37 19.95
N ASN A 126 7.04 -3.48 20.70
CA ASN A 126 8.14 -3.69 21.64
C ASN A 126 9.22 -4.66 21.12
N TYR A 127 9.21 -4.97 19.83
CA TYR A 127 10.14 -5.92 19.23
C TYR A 127 11.03 -5.24 18.18
N ASP A 128 12.32 -5.55 18.23
CA ASP A 128 13.29 -5.04 17.24
C ASP A 128 13.08 -5.64 15.86
N LEU A 129 12.58 -6.88 15.80
CA LEU A 129 12.31 -7.60 14.56
C LEU A 129 10.85 -8.03 14.51
N VAL A 130 10.14 -7.56 13.50
CA VAL A 130 8.73 -7.89 13.25
C VAL A 130 8.57 -8.40 11.83
N PHE A 131 7.89 -9.53 11.69
CA PHE A 131 7.40 -10.00 10.40
C PHE A 131 5.88 -9.98 10.42
N GLY A 132 5.32 -9.01 9.71
CA GLY A 132 3.87 -8.89 9.52
C GLY A 132 3.39 -9.87 8.46
N VAL A 133 2.36 -10.65 8.76
CA VAL A 133 1.78 -11.66 7.86
C VAL A 133 0.34 -11.28 7.54
N ILE A 134 0.05 -11.18 6.25
CA ILE A 134 -1.32 -11.04 5.73
C ILE A 134 -1.71 -12.35 5.06
N MET A 135 -2.90 -12.85 5.39
CA MET A 135 -3.53 -14.00 4.75
C MET A 135 -4.98 -13.63 4.42
N GLY A 136 -5.29 -13.53 3.12
CA GLY A 136 -6.61 -13.16 2.60
C GLY A 136 -6.81 -13.81 1.24
N THR A 137 -7.19 -13.04 0.22
CA THR A 137 -7.26 -13.53 -1.18
C THR A 137 -5.89 -14.03 -1.66
N GLY A 138 -4.80 -13.46 -1.14
CA GLY A 138 -3.43 -13.90 -1.32
C GLY A 138 -2.68 -13.86 0.00
N CYS A 139 -1.41 -14.26 -0.02
CA CYS A 139 -0.50 -14.21 1.11
C CYS A 139 0.57 -13.17 0.87
N GLY A 140 0.76 -12.26 1.81
CA GLY A 140 1.78 -11.22 1.77
C GLY A 140 2.43 -11.01 3.13
N GLY A 141 3.45 -10.19 3.19
CA GLY A 141 4.09 -9.83 4.45
C GLY A 141 5.08 -8.69 4.30
N GLY A 142 5.50 -8.17 5.44
CA GLY A 142 6.50 -7.12 5.50
C GLY A 142 7.52 -7.38 6.60
N PHE A 143 8.74 -7.00 6.37
CA PHE A 143 9.87 -7.21 7.28
C PHE A 143 10.30 -5.86 7.90
N ILE A 144 10.22 -5.75 9.22
CA ILE A 144 10.57 -4.55 9.97
C ILE A 144 11.74 -4.88 10.91
N TYR A 145 12.79 -4.08 10.88
CA TYR A 145 13.92 -4.20 11.80
C TYR A 145 14.29 -2.84 12.37
N ASN A 146 14.30 -2.74 13.71
CA ASN A 146 14.50 -1.50 14.47
C ASN A 146 13.56 -0.38 13.97
N GLY A 147 12.26 -0.66 13.85
CA GLY A 147 11.23 0.28 13.40
C GLY A 147 11.35 0.72 11.93
N LYS A 148 12.20 0.07 11.13
CA LYS A 148 12.42 0.43 9.72
C LYS A 148 12.07 -0.73 8.79
N LEU A 149 11.31 -0.42 7.75
CA LEU A 149 10.95 -1.37 6.71
C LEU A 149 12.19 -1.87 5.95
N ARG A 150 12.24 -3.18 5.73
CA ARG A 150 13.29 -3.88 4.97
C ARG A 150 12.71 -4.43 3.68
N THR A 151 12.81 -3.68 2.61
CA THR A 151 12.25 -4.05 1.30
C THR A 151 13.17 -4.94 0.47
N GLY A 152 14.44 -5.09 0.88
CA GLY A 152 15.45 -5.81 0.09
C GLY A 152 15.85 -5.06 -1.20
N PRO A 153 16.83 -5.60 -1.94
CA PRO A 153 17.38 -4.94 -3.14
C PRO A 153 16.36 -4.81 -4.26
N GLN A 154 15.42 -5.76 -4.36
CA GLN A 154 14.39 -5.80 -5.41
C GLN A 154 13.02 -5.29 -4.95
N ARG A 155 12.90 -4.78 -3.71
CA ARG A 155 11.63 -4.42 -3.06
C ARG A 155 10.62 -5.57 -2.97
N LEU A 156 11.11 -6.77 -2.72
CA LEU A 156 10.31 -8.00 -2.61
C LEU A 156 10.53 -8.73 -1.29
N ALA A 157 11.20 -8.11 -0.31
CA ALA A 157 11.35 -8.71 1.00
C ALA A 157 9.97 -8.80 1.67
N GLY A 158 9.64 -9.98 2.18
CA GLY A 158 8.32 -10.24 2.76
C GLY A 158 7.32 -10.93 1.82
N GLU A 159 7.64 -11.14 0.54
CA GLU A 159 6.81 -11.84 -0.45
C GLU A 159 6.81 -13.36 -0.21
N TRP A 160 6.54 -13.78 1.02
CA TRP A 160 6.56 -15.18 1.44
C TRP A 160 5.47 -16.04 0.77
N GLY A 161 4.36 -15.42 0.39
CA GLY A 161 3.27 -16.07 -0.32
C GLY A 161 3.68 -16.66 -1.68
N HIS A 162 4.80 -16.19 -2.24
CA HIS A 162 5.40 -16.75 -3.47
C HIS A 162 6.56 -17.72 -3.22
N SER A 163 6.71 -18.20 -1.98
CA SER A 163 7.60 -19.32 -1.67
C SER A 163 6.96 -20.63 -2.13
N VAL A 164 7.69 -21.37 -2.97
CA VAL A 164 7.21 -22.67 -3.48
C VAL A 164 7.27 -23.69 -2.37
N ILE A 165 6.12 -24.22 -1.96
CA ILE A 165 5.99 -25.29 -0.95
C ILE A 165 5.74 -26.65 -1.60
N ASN A 166 5.18 -26.70 -2.81
CA ASN A 166 4.96 -27.90 -3.57
C ASN A 166 5.23 -27.65 -5.07
N PRO A 167 6.40 -28.01 -5.62
CA PRO A 167 6.72 -27.77 -7.04
C PRO A 167 5.76 -28.40 -8.04
N ASN A 168 5.00 -29.42 -7.60
CA ASN A 168 3.95 -30.07 -8.42
C ASN A 168 2.55 -29.55 -8.12
N GLY A 169 2.43 -28.46 -7.36
CA GLY A 169 1.17 -27.81 -7.04
C GLY A 169 0.59 -26.98 -8.18
N PRO A 170 -0.55 -26.30 -7.95
CA PRO A 170 -1.20 -25.49 -8.95
C PRO A 170 -0.31 -24.32 -9.42
N GLU A 171 -0.57 -23.87 -10.64
CA GLU A 171 0.12 -22.72 -11.21
C GLU A 171 -0.25 -21.42 -10.43
N CYS A 172 0.76 -20.64 -10.10
CA CYS A 172 0.62 -19.34 -9.46
C CYS A 172 0.77 -18.22 -10.51
N PHE A 173 0.02 -17.14 -10.37
CA PHE A 173 0.13 -15.98 -11.27
C PHE A 173 1.54 -15.36 -11.34
N CYS A 174 2.43 -15.67 -10.40
CA CYS A 174 3.83 -15.25 -10.43
C CYS A 174 4.70 -16.08 -11.41
N GLY A 175 4.12 -17.06 -12.11
CA GLY A 175 4.79 -17.94 -13.06
C GLY A 175 5.49 -19.16 -12.45
N LYS A 176 5.33 -19.40 -11.14
CA LYS A 176 5.80 -20.60 -10.45
C LYS A 176 4.64 -21.52 -10.15
N ASN A 177 4.93 -22.77 -9.81
CA ASN A 177 3.93 -23.74 -9.34
C ASN A 177 4.05 -23.95 -7.83
N GLY A 178 2.88 -24.16 -7.17
CA GLY A 178 2.80 -24.57 -5.78
C GLY A 178 3.34 -23.56 -4.77
N CYS A 179 3.11 -22.28 -5.01
CA CYS A 179 3.29 -21.25 -4.01
C CYS A 179 2.34 -21.45 -2.82
N VAL A 180 2.61 -20.76 -1.68
CA VAL A 180 1.76 -20.78 -0.47
C VAL A 180 0.32 -20.48 -0.78
#